data_5a6e57a1be181d7f68f5f1eb273f4c6c
#
_entry.id   5a6e57a1be181d7f68f5f1eb273f4c6c
#
_cell.length_a   1.000
_cell.length_b   1.000
_cell.length_c   1.000
_cell.angle_alpha   90.00
_cell.angle_beta   90.00
_cell.angle_gamma   90.00
#
_symmetry.space_group_name_H-M   'P 1'
#
loop_
_entity.id
_entity.type
_entity.pdbx_description
1 polymer ?
#
loop_
_entity_poly.entity_id
_entity_poly.type
_entity_poly.pdbx_seq_one_letter_code
_entity_poly.pdbx_strand_id
1 'polypeptide(L)'
;MGSCVLCSIVGQGSNSLHVTYQYLDNVTTHLISRPGEREKLPFTLQDVRAAIPAHCFQSNLWRSLSYLFLDFGMIALLYLAAAQINRAWFFPIFWILQGTLFWALFVVGHDCGHGSFSRYRRLNHFLGHICHTPILVPYHGWRISHRTHHANTGNIDTDESWYPVTETQYHNMAWYEKLARFHLILFVYPLYLFRRSPGKQGSHFMPESPLFRPHEQKQVLTSTVCCVLMMSVLTAIGLHYGWGFLLKYYGMPYLVFVVWLDLVTFLHHTDEDIPWYRGKDWYFLKGALSTVDRDYGIVNAIHHNIGTHVAHHIFITIPHYHLLEATAAIKPVLG
;
A
#
# COMPACT_ATOMS: atom_id res chain seq x y z
N MET A 1 -6.56 15.42 -21.18
CA MET A 1 -7.64 14.43 -21.32
C MET A 1 -6.97 13.08 -21.57
N GLY A 2 -6.85 12.25 -20.57
CA GLY A 2 -6.27 10.90 -20.65
C GLY A 2 -7.22 9.95 -19.97
N SER A 3 -8.21 9.45 -20.70
CA SER A 3 -9.12 8.43 -20.18
C SER A 3 -8.36 7.14 -19.90
N CYS A 4 -8.45 6.65 -18.69
CA CYS A 4 -7.91 5.34 -18.33
C CYS A 4 -8.85 4.26 -18.85
N VAL A 5 -8.44 3.54 -19.90
CA VAL A 5 -9.24 2.49 -20.58
C VAL A 5 -9.60 1.29 -19.66
N LEU A 6 -9.15 1.29 -18.42
CA LEU A 6 -9.37 0.20 -17.44
C LEU A 6 -10.72 0.24 -16.73
N CYS A 7 -11.42 1.39 -16.72
CA CYS A 7 -12.67 1.55 -15.97
C CYS A 7 -13.94 1.06 -16.67
N SER A 8 -13.88 0.71 -17.96
CA SER A 8 -15.08 0.34 -18.72
C SER A 8 -15.68 -1.05 -18.40
N ILE A 9 -15.11 -1.83 -17.49
CA ILE A 9 -15.56 -3.22 -17.24
C ILE A 9 -16.28 -3.41 -15.89
N VAL A 10 -16.31 -2.41 -15.00
CA VAL A 10 -16.94 -2.56 -13.66
C VAL A 10 -18.08 -1.54 -13.48
N GLY A 11 -18.95 -1.46 -14.42
CA GLY A 11 -20.13 -0.63 -14.32
C GLY A 11 -21.42 -1.39 -14.55
N GLN A 12 -21.99 -1.98 -13.50
CA GLN A 12 -23.43 -2.12 -13.26
C GLN A 12 -23.68 -2.83 -11.92
N GLY A 13 -24.11 -2.07 -10.93
CA GLY A 13 -24.74 -2.63 -9.73
C GLY A 13 -24.45 -1.89 -8.44
N SER A 14 -25.35 -1.03 -8.07
CA SER A 14 -25.80 -0.65 -6.75
C SER A 14 -25.65 0.83 -6.33
N ASN A 15 -26.71 1.33 -5.71
CA ASN A 15 -27.03 2.73 -5.35
C ASN A 15 -26.07 3.47 -4.38
N SER A 16 -24.95 2.89 -3.98
CA SER A 16 -23.95 3.52 -3.10
C SER A 16 -22.90 4.34 -3.87
N LEU A 17 -22.79 4.17 -5.18
CA LEU A 17 -21.86 4.89 -6.06
C LEU A 17 -22.33 6.32 -6.40
N HIS A 18 -23.63 6.60 -6.36
CA HIS A 18 -24.17 7.90 -6.73
C HIS A 18 -23.78 9.09 -5.83
N VAL A 19 -23.41 8.84 -4.58
CA VAL A 19 -23.05 9.95 -3.66
C VAL A 19 -21.63 10.46 -3.96
N THR A 20 -20.75 9.61 -4.44
CA THR A 20 -19.37 9.97 -4.78
C THR A 20 -19.28 10.73 -6.11
N TYR A 21 -20.14 10.42 -7.08
CA TYR A 21 -20.15 11.07 -8.40
C TYR A 21 -20.60 12.53 -8.36
N GLN A 22 -21.62 12.89 -7.55
CA GLN A 22 -22.07 14.28 -7.42
C GLN A 22 -21.01 15.22 -6.81
N TYR A 23 -20.04 14.64 -6.10
CA TYR A 23 -18.96 15.38 -5.48
C TYR A 23 -17.91 15.84 -6.51
N LEU A 24 -17.53 14.97 -7.44
CA LEU A 24 -16.49 15.26 -8.44
C LEU A 24 -16.98 16.16 -9.58
N ASP A 25 -18.26 16.10 -9.95
CA ASP A 25 -18.86 16.99 -10.96
C ASP A 25 -18.76 18.47 -10.57
N ASN A 26 -18.82 18.80 -9.28
CA ASN A 26 -18.67 20.18 -8.80
C ASN A 26 -17.20 20.64 -8.75
N VAL A 27 -16.24 19.73 -8.61
CA VAL A 27 -14.80 20.05 -8.64
C VAL A 27 -14.29 20.14 -10.08
N THR A 28 -14.74 19.24 -10.97
CA THR A 28 -14.26 19.16 -12.36
C THR A 28 -14.78 20.29 -13.24
N THR A 29 -16.00 20.80 -13.00
CA THR A 29 -16.58 21.91 -13.79
C THR A 29 -15.93 23.26 -13.55
N HIS A 30 -15.18 23.44 -12.44
CA HIS A 30 -14.44 24.67 -12.14
C HIS A 30 -12.97 24.63 -12.58
N LEU A 31 -12.48 23.54 -13.13
CA LEU A 31 -11.06 23.27 -13.33
C LEU A 31 -10.53 23.50 -14.76
N ILE A 32 -11.20 24.32 -15.58
CA ILE A 32 -10.61 24.77 -16.85
C ILE A 32 -9.93 26.11 -16.61
N SER A 33 -8.75 26.08 -15.97
CA SER A 33 -7.92 27.27 -15.83
C SER A 33 -7.12 27.57 -17.11
N ARG A 34 -6.87 28.85 -17.35
CA ARG A 34 -6.09 29.34 -18.49
C ARG A 34 -4.64 28.83 -18.41
N PRO A 35 -3.99 28.50 -19.54
CA PRO A 35 -2.59 28.09 -19.54
C PRO A 35 -1.71 29.18 -18.89
N GLY A 36 -1.14 28.88 -17.71
CA GLY A 36 -0.18 29.75 -17.03
C GLY A 36 -0.46 30.11 -15.57
N GLU A 37 -1.69 29.98 -15.07
CA GLU A 37 -1.98 30.17 -13.65
C GLU A 37 -1.96 28.83 -12.92
N ARG A 38 -1.22 28.78 -11.80
CA ARG A 38 -1.27 27.61 -10.88
C ARG A 38 -2.66 27.58 -10.27
N GLU A 39 -3.43 26.57 -10.64
CA GLU A 39 -4.69 26.29 -9.98
C GLU A 39 -4.41 25.96 -8.50
N LYS A 40 -4.86 26.85 -7.63
CA LYS A 40 -4.74 26.67 -6.19
C LYS A 40 -5.99 25.96 -5.69
N LEU A 41 -5.79 24.97 -4.83
CA LEU A 41 -6.91 24.39 -4.08
C LEU A 41 -7.55 25.50 -3.21
N PRO A 42 -8.87 25.45 -2.97
CA PRO A 42 -9.58 26.42 -2.15
C PRO A 42 -9.22 26.33 -0.66
N PHE A 43 -8.39 25.38 -0.27
CA PHE A 43 -7.91 25.14 1.10
C PHE A 43 -6.40 24.84 1.10
N THR A 44 -5.79 24.99 2.25
CA THR A 44 -4.38 24.70 2.49
C THR A 44 -4.18 23.42 3.29
N LEU A 45 -2.94 22.90 3.31
CA LEU A 45 -2.58 21.77 4.21
C LEU A 45 -2.84 22.11 5.68
N GLN A 46 -2.73 23.39 6.06
CA GLN A 46 -2.99 23.84 7.43
C GLN A 46 -4.49 23.77 7.76
N ASP A 47 -5.36 24.12 6.82
CA ASP A 47 -6.82 24.00 7.00
C ASP A 47 -7.23 22.55 7.18
N VAL A 48 -6.70 21.64 6.34
CA VAL A 48 -6.94 20.20 6.46
C VAL A 48 -6.43 19.67 7.81
N ARG A 49 -5.22 20.10 8.24
CA ARG A 49 -4.68 19.70 9.54
C ARG A 49 -5.50 20.22 10.71
N ALA A 50 -6.00 21.45 10.64
CA ALA A 50 -6.79 22.08 11.69
C ALA A 50 -8.15 21.39 11.91
N ALA A 51 -8.71 20.78 10.87
CA ALA A 51 -9.96 20.02 10.96
C ALA A 51 -9.79 18.69 11.73
N ILE A 52 -8.59 18.08 11.72
CA ILE A 52 -8.36 16.79 12.36
C ILE A 52 -8.12 16.97 13.86
N PRO A 53 -8.84 16.22 14.73
CA PRO A 53 -8.62 16.27 16.17
C PRO A 53 -7.16 15.98 16.54
N ALA A 54 -6.61 16.76 17.47
CA ALA A 54 -5.17 16.69 17.82
C ALA A 54 -4.73 15.30 18.31
N HIS A 55 -5.61 14.54 18.95
CA HIS A 55 -5.31 13.20 19.43
C HIS A 55 -5.08 12.20 18.30
N CYS A 56 -5.63 12.43 17.09
CA CYS A 56 -5.40 11.56 15.92
C CYS A 56 -3.93 11.52 15.50
N PHE A 57 -3.14 12.54 15.82
CA PHE A 57 -1.70 12.59 15.56
C PHE A 57 -0.86 11.95 16.69
N GLN A 58 -1.49 11.38 17.70
CA GLN A 58 -0.80 10.79 18.84
C GLN A 58 -0.90 9.27 18.81
N SER A 59 0.24 8.62 18.60
CA SER A 59 0.30 7.16 18.69
C SER A 59 0.25 6.70 20.15
N ASN A 60 -0.50 5.63 20.40
CA ASN A 60 -0.53 4.93 21.67
C ASN A 60 0.16 3.58 21.54
N LEU A 61 1.31 3.42 22.19
CA LEU A 61 2.11 2.19 22.10
C LEU A 61 1.31 0.92 22.46
N TRP A 62 0.55 0.97 23.55
CA TRP A 62 -0.19 -0.20 24.01
C TRP A 62 -1.31 -0.59 23.06
N ARG A 63 -1.99 0.41 22.49
CA ARG A 63 -3.01 0.18 21.48
C ARG A 63 -2.39 -0.39 20.19
N SER A 64 -1.27 0.13 19.74
CA SER A 64 -0.55 -0.41 18.58
C SER A 64 -0.05 -1.84 18.83
N LEU A 65 0.49 -2.11 20.02
CA LEU A 65 0.91 -3.47 20.42
C LEU A 65 -0.27 -4.44 20.51
N SER A 66 -1.47 -4.00 20.96
CA SER A 66 -2.63 -4.88 21.00
C SER A 66 -3.06 -5.35 19.61
N TYR A 67 -3.02 -4.50 18.59
CA TYR A 67 -3.26 -4.91 17.19
C TYR A 67 -2.20 -5.91 16.71
N LEU A 68 -0.92 -5.62 16.96
CA LEU A 68 0.18 -6.52 16.59
C LEU A 68 0.02 -7.91 17.22
N PHE A 69 -0.27 -7.98 18.52
CA PHE A 69 -0.46 -9.25 19.22
C PHE A 69 -1.73 -9.97 18.78
N LEU A 70 -2.80 -9.23 18.45
CA LEU A 70 -4.01 -9.81 17.89
C LEU A 70 -3.73 -10.50 16.55
N ASP A 71 -3.01 -9.82 15.64
CA ASP A 71 -2.65 -10.38 14.34
C ASP A 71 -1.80 -11.64 14.49
N PHE A 72 -0.74 -11.62 15.30
CA PHE A 72 0.07 -12.80 15.55
C PHE A 72 -0.71 -13.93 16.22
N GLY A 73 -1.62 -13.60 17.15
CA GLY A 73 -2.51 -14.57 17.79
C GLY A 73 -3.44 -15.24 16.78
N MET A 74 -4.06 -14.45 15.91
CA MET A 74 -4.93 -14.99 14.86
C MET A 74 -4.15 -15.85 13.84
N ILE A 75 -2.96 -15.41 13.43
CA ILE A 75 -2.05 -16.17 12.57
C ILE A 75 -1.73 -17.53 13.21
N ALA A 76 -1.34 -17.55 14.49
CA ALA A 76 -0.99 -18.77 15.20
C ALA A 76 -2.22 -19.69 15.34
N LEU A 77 -3.40 -19.16 15.67
CA LEU A 77 -4.64 -19.93 15.77
C LEU A 77 -5.04 -20.57 14.46
N LEU A 78 -4.88 -19.86 13.32
CA LEU A 78 -5.16 -20.44 12.00
C LEU A 78 -4.17 -21.55 11.64
N TYR A 79 -2.91 -21.43 11.98
CA TYR A 79 -1.93 -22.53 11.80
C TYR A 79 -2.30 -23.75 12.65
N LEU A 80 -2.66 -23.53 13.91
CA LEU A 80 -3.12 -24.62 14.79
C LEU A 80 -4.39 -25.29 14.23
N ALA A 81 -5.36 -24.50 13.79
CA ALA A 81 -6.59 -25.03 13.17
C ALA A 81 -6.26 -25.83 11.89
N ALA A 82 -5.38 -25.31 11.04
CA ALA A 82 -4.99 -26.02 9.81
C ALA A 82 -4.25 -27.34 10.10
N ALA A 83 -3.42 -27.38 11.14
CA ALA A 83 -2.73 -28.57 11.58
C ALA A 83 -3.70 -29.62 12.16
N GLN A 84 -4.68 -29.20 12.97
CA GLN A 84 -5.65 -30.08 13.62
C GLN A 84 -6.72 -30.61 12.63
N ILE A 85 -7.29 -29.72 11.82
CA ILE A 85 -8.33 -30.10 10.86
C ILE A 85 -7.75 -30.96 9.74
N ASN A 86 -6.62 -30.54 9.18
CA ASN A 86 -5.83 -31.21 8.12
C ASN A 86 -6.69 -31.92 7.05
N ARG A 87 -7.75 -31.26 6.56
CA ARG A 87 -8.65 -31.75 5.51
C ARG A 87 -8.55 -30.89 4.26
N ALA A 88 -8.58 -31.50 3.09
CA ALA A 88 -8.41 -30.83 1.81
C ALA A 88 -9.36 -29.62 1.62
N TRP A 89 -10.63 -29.75 2.05
CA TRP A 89 -11.63 -28.68 1.93
C TRP A 89 -11.33 -27.44 2.78
N PHE A 90 -10.55 -27.60 3.87
CA PHE A 90 -10.24 -26.49 4.78
C PHE A 90 -9.10 -25.62 4.24
N PHE A 91 -8.17 -26.16 3.47
CA PHE A 91 -7.00 -25.41 3.02
C PHE A 91 -7.32 -24.16 2.18
N PRO A 92 -8.27 -24.16 1.24
CA PRO A 92 -8.64 -22.90 0.55
C PRO A 92 -9.11 -21.81 1.52
N ILE A 93 -9.87 -22.15 2.55
CA ILE A 93 -10.31 -21.21 3.59
C ILE A 93 -9.12 -20.72 4.39
N PHE A 94 -8.25 -21.62 4.82
CA PHE A 94 -7.00 -21.28 5.52
C PHE A 94 -6.13 -20.33 4.69
N TRP A 95 -5.93 -20.60 3.39
CA TRP A 95 -5.10 -19.76 2.53
C TRP A 95 -5.62 -18.34 2.44
N ILE A 96 -6.93 -18.17 2.24
CA ILE A 96 -7.58 -16.86 2.16
C ILE A 96 -7.44 -16.12 3.49
N LEU A 97 -7.82 -16.73 4.59
CA LEU A 97 -7.77 -16.10 5.91
C LEU A 97 -6.33 -15.79 6.33
N GLN A 98 -5.41 -16.74 6.18
CA GLN A 98 -4.01 -16.58 6.56
C GLN A 98 -3.31 -15.52 5.72
N GLY A 99 -3.57 -15.48 4.42
CA GLY A 99 -3.02 -14.46 3.53
C GLY A 99 -3.58 -13.07 3.82
N THR A 100 -4.86 -12.98 4.22
CA THR A 100 -5.47 -11.73 4.69
C THR A 100 -4.82 -11.26 5.99
N LEU A 101 -4.45 -12.17 6.90
CA LEU A 101 -3.72 -11.80 8.12
C LEU A 101 -2.24 -11.44 7.83
N PHE A 102 -1.62 -12.02 6.83
CA PHE A 102 -0.29 -11.56 6.37
C PHE A 102 -0.35 -10.14 5.82
N TRP A 103 -1.43 -9.79 5.13
CA TRP A 103 -1.69 -8.41 4.72
C TRP A 103 -1.93 -7.49 5.93
N ALA A 104 -2.71 -7.89 6.92
CA ALA A 104 -2.88 -7.13 8.16
C ALA A 104 -1.52 -6.86 8.84
N LEU A 105 -0.69 -7.90 8.97
CA LEU A 105 0.66 -7.79 9.52
C LEU A 105 1.55 -6.83 8.71
N PHE A 106 1.41 -6.83 7.37
CA PHE A 106 2.08 -5.85 6.52
C PHE A 106 1.67 -4.42 6.86
N VAL A 107 0.37 -4.15 7.09
CA VAL A 107 -0.13 -2.80 7.44
C VAL A 107 0.40 -2.35 8.81
N VAL A 108 0.52 -3.23 9.79
CA VAL A 108 1.19 -2.90 11.07
C VAL A 108 2.66 -2.56 10.86
N GLY A 109 3.37 -3.32 10.03
CA GLY A 109 4.76 -3.03 9.65
C GLY A 109 4.91 -1.73 8.86
N HIS A 110 3.94 -1.39 8.03
CA HIS A 110 3.82 -0.13 7.32
C HIS A 110 3.70 1.06 8.29
N ASP A 111 2.86 0.98 9.33
CA ASP A 111 2.78 1.98 10.38
C ASP A 111 4.10 2.15 11.14
N CYS A 112 4.81 1.05 11.39
CA CYS A 112 6.19 1.11 11.90
C CYS A 112 7.11 1.89 10.95
N GLY A 113 6.94 1.72 9.64
CA GLY A 113 7.69 2.41 8.60
C GLY A 113 7.48 3.92 8.59
N HIS A 114 6.25 4.37 8.80
CA HIS A 114 5.87 5.78 8.90
C HIS A 114 6.19 6.41 10.25
N GLY A 115 6.40 5.59 11.29
CA GLY A 115 6.57 6.07 12.66
C GLY A 115 5.25 6.38 13.35
N SER A 116 4.11 5.99 12.78
CA SER A 116 2.77 6.13 13.35
C SER A 116 2.47 5.06 14.42
N PHE A 117 3.19 3.93 14.43
CA PHE A 117 3.03 2.88 15.43
C PHE A 117 3.39 3.34 16.85
N SER A 118 4.51 4.03 17.02
CA SER A 118 4.94 4.59 18.31
C SER A 118 5.93 5.75 18.16
N ARG A 119 6.12 6.53 19.23
CA ARG A 119 7.17 7.56 19.30
C ARG A 119 8.59 7.01 19.36
N TYR A 120 8.77 5.71 19.57
CA TYR A 120 10.08 5.09 19.77
C TYR A 120 10.61 4.52 18.44
N ARG A 121 11.42 5.32 17.74
CA ARG A 121 11.93 4.98 16.39
C ARG A 121 12.64 3.62 16.33
N ARG A 122 13.47 3.27 17.34
CA ARG A 122 14.18 1.98 17.35
C ARG A 122 13.21 0.81 17.48
N LEU A 123 12.18 0.96 18.32
CA LEU A 123 11.13 -0.05 18.48
C LEU A 123 10.35 -0.23 17.18
N ASN A 124 9.97 0.86 16.52
CA ASN A 124 9.28 0.80 15.22
C ASN A 124 10.12 0.04 14.20
N HIS A 125 11.43 0.30 14.12
CA HIS A 125 12.29 -0.44 13.17
C HIS A 125 12.41 -1.92 13.54
N PHE A 126 12.52 -2.26 14.82
CA PHE A 126 12.57 -3.65 15.26
C PHE A 126 11.26 -4.39 14.94
N LEU A 127 10.11 -3.83 15.32
CA LEU A 127 8.80 -4.42 15.05
C LEU A 127 8.48 -4.46 13.57
N GLY A 128 8.88 -3.44 12.80
CA GLY A 128 8.74 -3.44 11.34
C GLY A 128 9.47 -4.60 10.68
N HIS A 129 10.67 -4.98 11.16
CA HIS A 129 11.35 -6.20 10.70
C HIS A 129 10.57 -7.46 11.10
N ILE A 130 10.06 -7.54 12.34
CA ILE A 130 9.26 -8.68 12.80
C ILE A 130 7.99 -8.86 11.93
N CYS A 131 7.35 -7.77 11.51
CA CYS A 131 6.17 -7.83 10.65
C CYS A 131 6.50 -8.20 9.20
N HIS A 132 7.55 -7.58 8.62
CA HIS A 132 7.81 -7.64 7.19
C HIS A 132 8.69 -8.80 6.76
N THR A 133 9.69 -9.17 7.58
CA THR A 133 10.62 -10.26 7.22
C THR A 133 9.91 -11.61 7.00
N PRO A 134 8.94 -12.04 7.84
CA PRO A 134 8.24 -13.31 7.62
C PRO A 134 7.45 -13.37 6.32
N ILE A 135 7.05 -12.24 5.77
CA ILE A 135 6.34 -12.12 4.48
C ILE A 135 7.26 -11.65 3.36
N LEU A 136 8.57 -11.83 3.50
CA LEU A 136 9.63 -11.57 2.50
C LEU A 136 9.67 -10.12 1.99
N VAL A 137 9.32 -9.16 2.83
CA VAL A 137 9.42 -7.73 2.54
C VAL A 137 10.70 -7.18 3.18
N PRO A 138 11.64 -6.59 2.40
CA PRO A 138 12.84 -5.96 2.95
C PRO A 138 12.47 -4.63 3.62
N TYR A 139 12.17 -4.69 4.91
CA TYR A 139 11.54 -3.59 5.66
C TYR A 139 12.14 -2.20 5.40
N HIS A 140 13.45 -2.03 5.52
CA HIS A 140 14.05 -0.72 5.28
C HIS A 140 14.10 -0.34 3.81
N GLY A 141 14.37 -1.30 2.91
CA GLY A 141 14.34 -1.05 1.48
C GLY A 141 12.96 -0.57 1.03
N TRP A 142 11.92 -1.30 1.46
CA TRP A 142 10.53 -0.94 1.20
C TRP A 142 10.14 0.39 1.88
N ARG A 143 10.45 0.57 3.16
CA ARG A 143 10.11 1.78 3.93
C ARG A 143 10.67 3.05 3.29
N ILE A 144 11.90 3.02 2.79
CA ILE A 144 12.54 4.17 2.15
C ILE A 144 11.90 4.48 0.81
N SER A 145 11.65 3.44 0.00
CA SER A 145 10.90 3.55 -1.25
C SER A 145 9.51 4.14 -1.03
N HIS A 146 8.77 3.60 -0.08
CA HIS A 146 7.42 4.02 0.26
C HIS A 146 7.35 5.45 0.80
N ARG A 147 8.33 5.87 1.59
CA ARG A 147 8.49 7.29 1.98
C ARG A 147 8.70 8.20 0.77
N THR A 148 9.46 7.74 -0.23
CA THR A 148 9.68 8.51 -1.47
C THR A 148 8.40 8.59 -2.29
N HIS A 149 7.62 7.50 -2.33
CA HIS A 149 6.29 7.48 -2.94
C HIS A 149 5.35 8.50 -2.27
N HIS A 150 5.18 8.49 -0.95
CA HIS A 150 4.34 9.46 -0.25
C HIS A 150 4.78 10.93 -0.47
N ALA A 151 6.08 11.16 -0.55
CA ALA A 151 6.60 12.49 -0.80
C ALA A 151 6.39 12.98 -2.24
N ASN A 152 6.06 12.08 -3.18
CA ASN A 152 5.96 12.37 -4.61
C ASN A 152 4.69 11.79 -5.25
N THR A 153 3.72 11.36 -4.47
CA THR A 153 2.46 10.78 -4.97
C THR A 153 1.85 11.67 -6.05
N GLY A 154 1.36 11.08 -7.13
CA GLY A 154 0.74 11.79 -8.24
C GLY A 154 1.71 12.58 -9.13
N ASN A 155 3.02 12.50 -8.91
CA ASN A 155 4.03 13.10 -9.77
C ASN A 155 4.55 12.07 -10.78
N ILE A 156 4.26 12.27 -12.07
CA ILE A 156 4.62 11.32 -13.14
C ILE A 156 6.14 11.06 -13.19
N ASP A 157 6.96 12.06 -12.87
CA ASP A 157 8.41 11.98 -13.05
C ASP A 157 9.13 11.41 -11.82
N THR A 158 8.57 11.60 -10.61
CA THR A 158 9.29 11.31 -9.34
C THR A 158 8.59 10.34 -8.41
N ASP A 159 7.32 9.98 -8.63
CA ASP A 159 6.66 8.93 -7.86
C ASP A 159 7.42 7.61 -7.98
N GLU A 160 7.73 6.99 -6.84
CA GLU A 160 8.57 5.80 -6.81
C GLU A 160 7.81 4.52 -7.16
N SER A 161 6.54 4.44 -6.78
CA SER A 161 5.77 3.20 -6.89
C SER A 161 4.95 3.13 -8.15
N TRP A 162 4.41 4.26 -8.61
CA TRP A 162 3.47 4.31 -9.71
C TRP A 162 4.07 4.99 -10.95
N TYR A 163 3.83 4.38 -12.10
CA TYR A 163 4.24 4.89 -13.40
C TYR A 163 3.08 4.74 -14.39
N PRO A 164 2.20 5.74 -14.47
CA PRO A 164 1.12 5.74 -15.45
C PRO A 164 1.70 5.88 -16.86
N VAL A 165 1.04 5.28 -17.82
CA VAL A 165 1.37 5.46 -19.24
C VAL A 165 0.33 6.39 -19.86
N THR A 166 0.78 7.19 -20.83
CA THR A 166 -0.13 8.02 -21.62
C THR A 166 -1.02 7.15 -22.52
N GLU A 167 -2.17 7.68 -22.91
CA GLU A 167 -3.07 7.02 -23.87
C GLU A 167 -2.32 6.59 -25.14
N THR A 168 -1.51 7.49 -25.70
CA THR A 168 -0.68 7.21 -26.89
C THR A 168 0.30 6.06 -26.66
N GLN A 169 0.98 6.03 -25.50
CA GLN A 169 1.87 4.91 -25.14
C GLN A 169 1.09 3.62 -25.03
N TYR A 170 -0.08 3.63 -24.37
CA TYR A 170 -0.91 2.44 -24.22
C TYR A 170 -1.40 1.90 -25.57
N HIS A 171 -1.85 2.77 -26.49
CA HIS A 171 -2.29 2.35 -27.82
C HIS A 171 -1.16 1.71 -28.63
N ASN A 172 0.07 2.23 -28.49
CA ASN A 172 1.25 1.71 -29.19
C ASN A 172 1.86 0.46 -28.55
N MET A 173 1.41 0.05 -27.36
CA MET A 173 1.87 -1.18 -26.71
C MET A 173 1.42 -2.42 -27.49
N ALA A 174 2.32 -3.42 -27.55
CA ALA A 174 1.96 -4.74 -28.04
C ALA A 174 0.91 -5.41 -27.13
N TRP A 175 0.11 -6.29 -27.70
CA TRP A 175 -0.95 -6.97 -26.95
C TRP A 175 -0.47 -7.70 -25.70
N TYR A 176 0.72 -8.31 -25.74
CA TYR A 176 1.32 -9.01 -24.60
C TYR A 176 1.78 -8.05 -23.49
N GLU A 177 2.19 -6.82 -23.84
CA GLU A 177 2.52 -5.77 -22.85
C GLU A 177 1.25 -5.27 -22.13
N LYS A 178 0.16 -5.10 -22.90
CA LYS A 178 -1.16 -4.79 -22.34
C LYS A 178 -1.64 -5.90 -21.41
N LEU A 179 -1.54 -7.17 -21.88
CA LEU A 179 -1.91 -8.33 -21.08
C LEU A 179 -1.07 -8.44 -19.80
N ALA A 180 0.24 -8.22 -19.89
CA ALA A 180 1.14 -8.26 -18.74
C ALA A 180 0.76 -7.21 -17.69
N ARG A 181 0.37 -6.00 -18.10
CA ARG A 181 -0.11 -4.97 -17.18
C ARG A 181 -1.38 -5.37 -16.44
N PHE A 182 -2.28 -6.13 -17.09
CA PHE A 182 -3.53 -6.56 -16.50
C PHE A 182 -3.43 -7.79 -15.60
N HIS A 183 -2.58 -8.75 -15.94
CA HIS A 183 -2.59 -10.09 -15.36
C HIS A 183 -1.45 -10.34 -14.37
N LEU A 184 -0.47 -9.44 -14.27
CA LEU A 184 0.64 -9.57 -13.34
C LEU A 184 0.31 -9.11 -11.91
N ILE A 185 -0.94 -8.75 -11.60
CA ILE A 185 -1.37 -8.33 -10.26
C ILE A 185 -0.97 -9.36 -9.19
N LEU A 186 -0.96 -10.66 -9.52
CA LEU A 186 -0.61 -11.72 -8.57
C LEU A 186 0.89 -11.81 -8.25
N PHE A 187 1.76 -11.20 -9.07
CA PHE A 187 3.21 -11.36 -8.99
C PHE A 187 3.97 -10.04 -9.12
N VAL A 188 3.29 -8.91 -9.26
CA VAL A 188 3.95 -7.62 -9.48
C VAL A 188 4.77 -7.21 -8.28
N TYR A 189 4.24 -7.34 -7.07
CA TYR A 189 4.91 -6.85 -5.89
C TYR A 189 6.26 -7.52 -5.61
N PRO A 190 6.41 -8.85 -5.60
CA PRO A 190 7.72 -9.46 -5.47
C PRO A 190 8.69 -9.03 -6.57
N LEU A 191 8.22 -8.94 -7.82
CA LEU A 191 9.05 -8.47 -8.95
C LEU A 191 9.47 -7.01 -8.79
N TYR A 192 8.56 -6.14 -8.32
CA TYR A 192 8.84 -4.74 -8.00
C TYR A 192 9.95 -4.59 -6.94
N LEU A 193 9.98 -5.47 -5.94
CA LEU A 193 11.05 -5.44 -4.93
C LEU A 193 12.43 -5.75 -5.53
N PHE A 194 12.50 -6.67 -6.49
CA PHE A 194 13.76 -6.98 -7.19
C PHE A 194 14.09 -6.00 -8.30
N ARG A 195 13.08 -5.43 -8.95
CA ARG A 195 13.22 -4.62 -10.13
C ARG A 195 12.23 -3.46 -10.10
N ARG A 196 12.66 -2.31 -9.62
CA ARG A 196 11.86 -1.09 -9.45
C ARG A 196 10.92 -0.81 -10.64
N SER A 197 10.03 0.14 -10.49
CA SER A 197 9.08 0.56 -11.53
C SER A 197 9.76 0.80 -12.89
N PRO A 198 9.06 0.61 -14.01
CA PRO A 198 9.62 0.80 -15.34
C PRO A 198 10.38 2.13 -15.50
N GLY A 199 11.56 2.07 -16.10
CA GLY A 199 12.44 3.25 -16.28
C GLY A 199 13.35 3.57 -15.11
N LYS A 200 13.17 2.93 -13.93
CA LYS A 200 14.03 3.13 -12.75
C LYS A 200 15.01 1.99 -12.57
N GLN A 201 16.24 2.33 -12.15
CA GLN A 201 17.30 1.35 -11.93
C GLN A 201 17.40 0.95 -10.45
N GLY A 202 17.92 -0.24 -10.20
CA GLY A 202 18.19 -0.76 -8.86
C GLY A 202 17.12 -1.69 -8.33
N SER A 203 17.22 -2.00 -7.04
CA SER A 203 16.41 -2.97 -6.32
C SER A 203 16.18 -2.52 -4.88
N HIS A 204 15.12 -2.99 -4.24
CA HIS A 204 14.88 -2.76 -2.82
C HIS A 204 15.81 -3.56 -1.90
N PHE A 205 16.52 -4.54 -2.45
CA PHE A 205 17.47 -5.38 -1.73
C PHE A 205 18.93 -4.93 -1.85
N MET A 206 19.25 -4.05 -2.81
CA MET A 206 20.63 -3.63 -3.08
C MET A 206 20.94 -2.30 -2.41
N PRO A 207 21.84 -2.27 -1.41
CA PRO A 207 22.20 -1.03 -0.70
C PRO A 207 22.70 0.09 -1.61
N GLU A 208 23.36 -0.27 -2.71
CA GLU A 208 23.92 0.66 -3.69
C GLU A 208 22.88 1.17 -4.71
N SER A 209 21.62 0.72 -4.60
CA SER A 209 20.55 1.18 -5.48
C SER A 209 20.42 2.71 -5.44
N PRO A 210 20.23 3.39 -6.58
CA PRO A 210 20.01 4.84 -6.65
C PRO A 210 18.79 5.33 -5.82
N LEU A 211 17.96 4.41 -5.37
CA LEU A 211 16.83 4.67 -4.46
C LEU A 211 17.31 5.15 -3.08
N PHE A 212 18.50 4.76 -2.65
CA PHE A 212 18.96 4.94 -1.27
C PHE A 212 20.11 5.94 -1.17
N ARG A 213 20.06 6.77 -0.12
CA ARG A 213 21.15 7.66 0.23
C ARG A 213 22.28 6.87 0.91
N PRO A 214 23.55 7.32 0.86
CA PRO A 214 24.69 6.61 1.45
C PRO A 214 24.50 6.24 2.93
N HIS A 215 23.87 7.12 3.72
CA HIS A 215 23.60 6.87 5.14
C HIS A 215 22.48 5.85 5.41
N GLU A 216 21.69 5.48 4.39
CA GLU A 216 20.60 4.49 4.47
C GLU A 216 21.06 3.08 4.12
N GLN A 217 22.19 2.93 3.44
CA GLN A 217 22.68 1.66 2.90
C GLN A 217 22.82 0.55 3.96
N LYS A 218 23.33 0.89 5.17
CA LYS A 218 23.43 -0.09 6.27
C LYS A 218 22.06 -0.63 6.71
N GLN A 219 21.03 0.21 6.71
CA GLN A 219 19.65 -0.21 7.04
C GLN A 219 19.11 -1.15 5.95
N VAL A 220 19.33 -0.82 4.69
CA VAL A 220 18.92 -1.66 3.56
C VAL A 220 19.63 -3.01 3.64
N LEU A 221 20.94 -3.03 3.86
CA LEU A 221 21.69 -4.28 4.05
C LEU A 221 21.11 -5.13 5.17
N THR A 222 20.76 -4.53 6.33
CA THR A 222 20.11 -5.25 7.42
C THR A 222 18.82 -5.94 6.96
N SER A 223 17.98 -5.23 6.22
CA SER A 223 16.72 -5.80 5.71
C SER A 223 16.96 -6.94 4.71
N THR A 224 17.94 -6.79 3.86
CA THR A 224 18.32 -7.82 2.88
C THR A 224 18.83 -9.08 3.58
N VAL A 225 19.70 -8.92 4.59
CA VAL A 225 20.18 -10.05 5.40
C VAL A 225 19.01 -10.75 6.11
N CYS A 226 18.07 -10.00 6.71
CA CYS A 226 16.87 -10.58 7.33
C CYS A 226 16.05 -11.39 6.33
N CYS A 227 15.82 -10.89 5.12
CA CYS A 227 15.10 -11.63 4.08
C CYS A 227 15.86 -12.87 3.59
N VAL A 228 17.18 -12.79 3.44
CA VAL A 228 18.01 -13.95 3.06
C VAL A 228 17.95 -15.03 4.15
N LEU A 229 18.03 -14.64 5.43
CA LEU A 229 17.88 -15.59 6.55
C LEU A 229 16.48 -16.22 6.54
N MET A 230 15.42 -15.44 6.31
CA MET A 230 14.06 -15.98 6.22
C MET A 230 13.92 -16.94 5.04
N MET A 231 14.46 -16.61 3.87
CA MET A 231 14.48 -17.52 2.71
C MET A 231 15.23 -18.81 3.03
N SER A 232 16.34 -18.72 3.77
CA SER A 232 17.09 -19.91 4.22
C SER A 232 16.25 -20.79 5.17
N VAL A 233 15.50 -20.18 6.09
CA VAL A 233 14.56 -20.90 6.98
C VAL A 233 13.47 -21.59 6.15
N LEU A 234 12.85 -20.88 5.22
CA LEU A 234 11.80 -21.47 4.34
C LEU A 234 12.35 -22.61 3.50
N THR A 235 13.56 -22.45 2.97
CA THR A 235 14.27 -23.51 2.22
C THR A 235 14.51 -24.75 3.11
N ALA A 236 15.00 -24.54 4.34
CA ALA A 236 15.22 -25.64 5.29
C ALA A 236 13.89 -26.37 5.62
N ILE A 237 12.79 -25.63 5.79
CA ILE A 237 11.45 -26.20 5.99
C ILE A 237 11.05 -27.03 4.75
N GLY A 238 11.24 -26.50 3.56
CA GLY A 238 10.94 -27.20 2.30
C GLY A 238 11.76 -28.48 2.11
N LEU A 239 13.03 -28.45 2.48
CA LEU A 239 13.92 -29.62 2.42
C LEU A 239 13.55 -30.67 3.48
N HIS A 240 13.16 -30.24 4.69
CA HIS A 240 12.85 -31.16 5.79
C HIS A 240 11.43 -31.77 5.71
N TYR A 241 10.42 -30.95 5.44
CA TYR A 241 9.00 -31.37 5.41
C TYR A 241 8.45 -31.59 3.99
N GLY A 242 9.24 -31.26 2.97
CA GLY A 242 8.83 -31.29 1.56
C GLY A 242 8.26 -29.97 1.03
N TRP A 243 8.52 -29.68 -0.24
CA TRP A 243 8.07 -28.45 -0.90
C TRP A 243 6.55 -28.30 -0.98
N GLY A 244 5.80 -29.44 -1.04
CA GLY A 244 4.35 -29.45 -0.98
C GLY A 244 3.81 -28.97 0.38
N PHE A 245 4.50 -29.30 1.48
CA PHE A 245 4.21 -28.76 2.81
C PHE A 245 4.41 -27.25 2.84
N LEU A 246 5.58 -26.78 2.38
CA LEU A 246 5.88 -25.35 2.36
C LEU A 246 4.88 -24.58 1.50
N LEU A 247 4.55 -25.09 0.31
CA LEU A 247 3.55 -24.47 -0.57
C LEU A 247 2.19 -24.37 0.13
N LYS A 248 1.74 -25.46 0.76
CA LYS A 248 0.43 -25.56 1.41
C LYS A 248 0.29 -24.61 2.61
N TYR A 249 1.30 -24.54 3.47
CA TYR A 249 1.22 -23.80 4.73
C TYR A 249 1.74 -22.36 4.64
N TYR A 250 2.61 -22.07 3.68
CA TYR A 250 3.19 -20.73 3.53
C TYR A 250 2.97 -20.15 2.12
N GLY A 251 3.30 -20.88 1.06
CA GLY A 251 3.29 -20.34 -0.30
C GLY A 251 1.92 -19.87 -0.75
N MET A 252 0.87 -20.65 -0.51
CA MET A 252 -0.50 -20.25 -0.88
C MET A 252 -1.02 -19.05 -0.07
N PRO A 253 -0.88 -18.98 1.27
CA PRO A 253 -1.14 -17.76 2.04
C PRO A 253 -0.32 -16.55 1.55
N TYR A 254 0.94 -16.75 1.23
CA TYR A 254 1.79 -15.68 0.70
C TYR A 254 1.27 -15.12 -0.64
N LEU A 255 0.80 -15.98 -1.54
CA LEU A 255 0.17 -15.53 -2.79
C LEU A 255 -1.08 -14.69 -2.52
N VAL A 256 -1.92 -15.08 -1.57
CA VAL A 256 -3.11 -14.30 -1.19
C VAL A 256 -2.70 -12.95 -0.60
N PHE A 257 -1.64 -12.92 0.21
CA PHE A 257 -1.07 -11.66 0.70
C PHE A 257 -0.62 -10.75 -0.46
N VAL A 258 0.10 -11.28 -1.44
CA VAL A 258 0.55 -10.52 -2.62
C VAL A 258 -0.64 -9.97 -3.40
N VAL A 259 -1.70 -10.77 -3.58
CA VAL A 259 -2.94 -10.31 -4.22
C VAL A 259 -3.56 -9.15 -3.45
N TRP A 260 -3.67 -9.24 -2.12
CA TRP A 260 -4.20 -8.14 -1.32
C TRP A 260 -3.35 -6.87 -1.44
N LEU A 261 -2.03 -7.01 -1.35
CA LEU A 261 -1.12 -5.89 -1.46
C LEU A 261 -1.26 -5.18 -2.81
N ASP A 262 -1.17 -5.94 -3.89
CA ASP A 262 -1.26 -5.38 -5.25
C ASP A 262 -2.64 -4.79 -5.53
N LEU A 263 -3.72 -5.49 -5.12
CA LEU A 263 -5.10 -5.01 -5.32
C LEU A 263 -5.38 -3.72 -4.55
N VAL A 264 -5.06 -3.70 -3.25
CA VAL A 264 -5.33 -2.55 -2.38
C VAL A 264 -4.52 -1.33 -2.83
N THR A 265 -3.23 -1.51 -3.07
CA THR A 265 -2.39 -0.40 -3.53
C THR A 265 -2.83 0.10 -4.92
N PHE A 266 -3.18 -0.80 -5.84
CA PHE A 266 -3.70 -0.42 -7.15
C PHE A 266 -5.00 0.39 -7.03
N LEU A 267 -5.99 -0.10 -6.29
CA LEU A 267 -7.30 0.53 -6.16
C LEU A 267 -7.25 1.91 -5.49
N HIS A 268 -6.25 2.15 -4.63
CA HIS A 268 -6.07 3.45 -3.98
C HIS A 268 -5.35 4.49 -4.82
N HIS A 269 -4.63 4.05 -5.86
CA HIS A 269 -3.83 4.93 -6.73
C HIS A 269 -4.32 4.97 -8.17
N THR A 270 -5.45 4.32 -8.46
CA THR A 270 -6.00 4.26 -9.82
C THR A 270 -7.50 4.51 -9.80
N ASP A 271 -7.91 5.56 -10.49
CA ASP A 271 -9.29 5.91 -10.75
C ASP A 271 -9.35 6.76 -12.03
N GLU A 272 -10.50 6.79 -12.72
CA GLU A 272 -10.64 7.58 -13.93
C GLU A 272 -10.55 9.08 -13.69
N ASP A 273 -10.90 9.52 -12.47
CA ASP A 273 -10.92 10.93 -12.09
C ASP A 273 -9.63 11.37 -11.34
N ILE A 274 -8.70 10.46 -11.08
CA ILE A 274 -7.44 10.81 -10.42
C ILE A 274 -6.48 11.48 -11.42
N PRO A 275 -6.13 12.77 -11.21
CA PRO A 275 -5.15 13.45 -12.04
C PRO A 275 -3.71 13.05 -11.67
N TRP A 276 -2.85 13.06 -12.68
CA TRP A 276 -1.40 12.99 -12.53
C TRP A 276 -0.77 14.30 -12.96
N TYR A 277 0.25 14.75 -12.23
CA TYR A 277 0.86 16.06 -12.44
C TYR A 277 2.31 15.95 -12.87
N ARG A 278 2.82 17.02 -13.52
CA ARG A 278 4.21 17.11 -13.95
C ARG A 278 4.80 18.48 -13.66
N GLY A 279 6.09 18.51 -13.32
CA GLY A 279 6.86 19.76 -13.17
C GLY A 279 6.22 20.73 -12.19
N LYS A 280 5.98 21.99 -12.64
CA LYS A 280 5.43 23.07 -11.82
C LYS A 280 3.97 22.90 -11.39
N ASP A 281 3.22 22.00 -12.05
CA ASP A 281 1.80 21.80 -11.76
C ASP A 281 1.60 20.85 -10.57
N TRP A 282 2.65 20.15 -10.15
CA TRP A 282 2.67 19.31 -8.99
C TRP A 282 3.09 20.07 -7.72
N TYR A 283 2.41 19.81 -6.62
CA TYR A 283 2.85 20.10 -5.26
C TYR A 283 2.24 19.07 -4.30
N PHE A 284 2.83 18.94 -3.10
CA PHE A 284 2.57 17.84 -2.18
C PHE A 284 1.07 17.57 -1.93
N LEU A 285 0.29 18.61 -1.57
CA LEU A 285 -1.13 18.42 -1.24
C LEU A 285 -1.94 17.96 -2.45
N LYS A 286 -1.66 18.52 -3.64
CA LYS A 286 -2.29 18.13 -4.89
C LYS A 286 -1.99 16.66 -5.25
N GLY A 287 -0.74 16.25 -5.05
CA GLY A 287 -0.32 14.87 -5.24
C GLY A 287 -0.92 13.91 -4.22
N ALA A 288 -0.95 14.27 -2.94
CA ALA A 288 -1.56 13.45 -1.90
C ALA A 288 -3.07 13.23 -2.13
N LEU A 289 -3.75 14.22 -2.72
CA LEU A 289 -5.15 14.11 -3.15
C LEU A 289 -5.35 13.29 -4.43
N SER A 290 -4.27 12.88 -5.12
CA SER A 290 -4.34 11.91 -6.22
C SER A 290 -4.38 10.48 -5.68
N THR A 291 -5.17 10.24 -4.64
CA THR A 291 -5.45 8.93 -4.02
C THR A 291 -6.94 8.81 -3.73
N VAL A 292 -7.41 7.58 -3.57
CA VAL A 292 -8.85 7.30 -3.37
C VAL A 292 -9.06 6.45 -2.13
N ASP A 293 -10.05 6.81 -1.32
CA ASP A 293 -10.57 5.95 -0.27
C ASP A 293 -11.39 4.81 -0.86
N ARG A 294 -11.22 3.60 -0.34
CA ARG A 294 -11.98 2.42 -0.76
C ARG A 294 -12.55 1.70 0.46
N ASP A 295 -13.80 1.25 0.32
CA ASP A 295 -14.47 0.45 1.34
C ASP A 295 -14.41 -1.04 0.96
N TYR A 296 -13.75 -1.84 1.80
CA TYR A 296 -13.64 -3.29 1.66
C TYR A 296 -14.67 -4.05 2.54
N GLY A 297 -15.68 -3.37 3.06
CA GLY A 297 -16.73 -3.96 3.87
C GLY A 297 -16.22 -4.55 5.17
N ILE A 298 -16.59 -5.79 5.45
CA ILE A 298 -16.25 -6.47 6.72
C ILE A 298 -14.75 -6.66 6.95
N VAL A 299 -13.93 -6.62 5.90
CA VAL A 299 -12.46 -6.79 6.03
C VAL A 299 -11.72 -5.51 6.34
N ASN A 300 -12.38 -4.33 6.33
CA ASN A 300 -11.73 -3.06 6.68
C ASN A 300 -11.02 -3.11 8.04
N ALA A 301 -11.66 -3.71 9.05
CA ALA A 301 -11.08 -3.84 10.38
C ALA A 301 -9.84 -4.74 10.40
N ILE A 302 -9.83 -5.82 9.60
CA ILE A 302 -8.70 -6.73 9.44
C ILE A 302 -7.57 -6.03 8.67
N HIS A 303 -7.92 -5.20 7.70
CA HIS A 303 -6.98 -4.38 6.92
C HIS A 303 -6.50 -3.12 7.67
N HIS A 304 -6.78 -3.02 8.98
CA HIS A 304 -6.40 -1.86 9.82
C HIS A 304 -6.80 -0.52 9.21
N ASN A 305 -8.00 -0.45 8.60
CA ASN A 305 -8.58 0.75 7.99
C ASN A 305 -7.71 1.43 6.93
N ILE A 306 -6.78 0.70 6.29
CA ILE A 306 -5.93 1.25 5.22
C ILE A 306 -6.75 1.76 4.02
N GLY A 307 -8.02 1.37 3.94
CA GLY A 307 -8.98 1.89 2.97
C GLY A 307 -9.21 3.39 3.04
N THR A 308 -8.89 4.05 4.17
CA THR A 308 -8.91 5.50 4.35
C THR A 308 -7.57 6.12 3.90
N HIS A 309 -7.32 6.07 2.62
CA HIS A 309 -5.99 6.27 2.04
C HIS A 309 -5.65 7.74 1.79
N VAL A 310 -6.66 8.58 1.53
CA VAL A 310 -6.47 10.03 1.32
C VAL A 310 -5.91 10.69 2.59
N ALA A 311 -6.54 10.45 3.74
CA ALA A 311 -6.06 10.98 5.02
C ALA A 311 -4.65 10.45 5.36
N HIS A 312 -4.38 9.17 5.04
CA HIS A 312 -3.08 8.55 5.22
C HIS A 312 -2.00 9.22 4.35
N HIS A 313 -2.27 9.50 3.07
CA HIS A 313 -1.31 10.18 2.18
C HIS A 313 -1.03 11.62 2.56
N ILE A 314 -2.02 12.34 3.11
CA ILE A 314 -1.81 13.71 3.58
C ILE A 314 -1.02 13.72 4.90
N PHE A 315 -1.30 12.78 5.83
CA PHE A 315 -0.72 12.75 7.17
C PHE A 315 -0.28 11.34 7.59
N ILE A 316 0.84 10.88 7.08
CA ILE A 316 1.42 9.55 7.28
C ILE A 316 1.69 9.18 8.76
N THR A 317 1.68 10.15 9.67
CA THR A 317 1.92 9.93 11.10
C THR A 317 0.66 9.61 11.89
N ILE A 318 -0.51 9.63 11.26
CA ILE A 318 -1.76 9.20 11.89
C ILE A 318 -1.77 7.67 11.97
N PRO A 319 -1.87 7.05 13.18
CA PRO A 319 -1.96 5.60 13.28
C PRO A 319 -3.26 5.09 12.67
N HIS A 320 -3.24 3.89 12.12
CA HIS A 320 -4.38 3.28 11.41
C HIS A 320 -5.71 3.37 12.19
N TYR A 321 -5.67 3.22 13.51
CA TYR A 321 -6.87 3.24 14.35
C TYR A 321 -7.48 4.64 14.56
N HIS A 322 -6.88 5.70 14.02
CA HIS A 322 -7.41 7.06 13.97
C HIS A 322 -7.73 7.53 12.54
N LEU A 323 -7.44 6.72 11.51
CA LEU A 323 -7.66 7.12 10.12
C LEU A 323 -9.15 7.34 9.78
N LEU A 324 -10.06 6.52 10.32
CA LEU A 324 -11.51 6.71 10.09
C LEU A 324 -12.00 8.07 10.62
N GLU A 325 -11.58 8.43 11.84
CA GLU A 325 -11.93 9.71 12.46
C GLU A 325 -11.30 10.88 11.69
N ALA A 326 -10.01 10.76 11.33
CA ALA A 326 -9.32 11.76 10.55
C ALA A 326 -9.97 11.97 9.17
N THR A 327 -10.33 10.87 8.47
CA THR A 327 -11.03 10.93 7.18
C THR A 327 -12.39 11.62 7.31
N ALA A 328 -13.17 11.29 8.32
CA ALA A 328 -14.45 11.95 8.56
C ALA A 328 -14.29 13.46 8.82
N ALA A 329 -13.22 13.84 9.53
CA ALA A 329 -12.93 15.23 9.87
C ALA A 329 -12.48 16.08 8.67
N ILE A 330 -11.75 15.50 7.71
CA ILE A 330 -11.26 16.26 6.55
C ILE A 330 -12.28 16.38 5.42
N LYS A 331 -13.26 15.47 5.31
CA LYS A 331 -14.27 15.50 4.25
C LYS A 331 -14.95 16.87 4.07
N PRO A 332 -15.39 17.58 5.12
CA PRO A 332 -16.03 18.90 4.95
C PRO A 332 -15.07 19.98 4.43
N VAL A 333 -13.76 19.83 4.61
CA VAL A 333 -12.74 20.78 4.15
C VAL A 333 -12.39 20.52 2.68
N LEU A 334 -12.34 19.24 2.31
CA LEU A 334 -12.02 18.85 0.94
C LEU A 334 -13.19 19.16 -0.01
N GLY A 335 -14.40 19.23 0.49
CA GLY A 335 -15.63 19.60 -0.22
C GLY A 335 -16.48 18.41 -0.58
#